data_2b455cb8765bb0741a30ebfc6cf3656e
#
_entry.id   2b455cb8765bb0741a30ebfc6cf3656e
#
_cell.length_a   1.000
_cell.length_b   1.000
_cell.length_c   1.000
_cell.angle_alpha   90.00
_cell.angle_beta   90.00
_cell.angle_gamma   90.00
#
_symmetry.space_group_name_H-M   'P 1'
#
loop_
_entity.id
_entity.type
_entity.pdbx_description
1 polymer ?
#
loop_
_entity_poly.entity_id
_entity_poly.type
_entity_poly.pdbx_seq_one_letter_code
_entity_poly.pdbx_strand_id
1 'polypeptide(L)'
;MKKKILLTCLFVFAIFLSSWLTRNYISDSDFKKLPESVKMAFYIEKYSILYNIPKNIAYGVPYYETSYRGTNDTNYNPKRISKHKAYGAMQIKLATANGISDTTITKKELLNNTELNVILSYKLLKKLYDKYGNWKLAVGAYNTGKPIVNKYAKLVCKFDLKKIDNSENIISYAVKD
;
A
#
# COMPACT_ATOMS: atom_id res chain seq x y z
N MET A 1 11.37 27.24 -41.18
CA MET A 1 12.11 26.11 -40.61
C MET A 1 11.81 25.84 -39.13
N LYS A 2 11.85 26.84 -38.22
CA LYS A 2 11.64 26.62 -36.75
C LYS A 2 10.30 25.97 -36.35
N LYS A 3 9.17 26.30 -37.00
CA LYS A 3 7.85 25.71 -36.70
C LYS A 3 7.75 24.22 -37.03
N LYS A 4 8.39 23.76 -38.12
CA LYS A 4 8.40 22.31 -38.49
C LYS A 4 9.20 21.47 -37.51
N ILE A 5 10.33 21.98 -37.02
CA ILE A 5 11.19 21.30 -36.05
C ILE A 5 10.44 21.16 -34.70
N LEU A 6 9.73 22.22 -34.25
CA LEU A 6 8.96 22.18 -33.02
C LEU A 6 7.81 21.16 -33.06
N LEU A 7 7.12 21.05 -34.21
CA LEU A 7 6.02 20.07 -34.39
C LEU A 7 6.55 18.64 -34.40
N THR A 8 7.71 18.41 -35.00
CA THR A 8 8.35 17.09 -35.01
C THR A 8 8.81 16.68 -33.62
N CYS A 9 9.37 17.59 -32.82
CA CYS A 9 9.77 17.31 -31.44
C CYS A 9 8.57 17.00 -30.56
N LEU A 10 7.43 17.71 -30.70
CA LEU A 10 6.19 17.44 -29.97
C LEU A 10 5.60 16.06 -30.34
N PHE A 11 5.66 15.68 -31.62
CA PHE A 11 5.15 14.40 -32.08
C PHE A 11 6.01 13.22 -31.57
N VAL A 12 7.34 13.35 -31.61
CA VAL A 12 8.28 12.38 -31.05
C VAL A 12 8.09 12.26 -29.54
N PHE A 13 7.93 13.38 -28.83
CA PHE A 13 7.67 13.38 -27.39
C PHE A 13 6.35 12.70 -27.04
N ALA A 14 5.29 12.93 -27.83
CA ALA A 14 3.99 12.26 -27.65
C ALA A 14 4.07 10.75 -27.89
N ILE A 15 4.87 10.30 -28.90
CA ILE A 15 5.11 8.87 -29.13
C ILE A 15 5.92 8.26 -27.98
N PHE A 16 6.95 8.95 -27.46
CA PHE A 16 7.68 8.50 -26.29
C PHE A 16 6.80 8.44 -25.03
N LEU A 17 5.94 9.44 -24.83
CA LEU A 17 4.99 9.44 -23.70
C LEU A 17 3.95 8.31 -23.81
N SER A 18 3.41 8.08 -25.01
CA SER A 18 2.45 7.00 -25.24
C SER A 18 3.09 5.61 -25.09
N SER A 19 4.31 5.42 -25.61
CA SER A 19 5.05 4.17 -25.43
C SER A 19 5.50 3.95 -23.98
N TRP A 20 5.78 5.02 -23.22
CA TRP A 20 6.09 4.95 -21.81
C TRP A 20 4.84 4.61 -20.98
N LEU A 21 3.68 5.19 -21.30
CA LEU A 21 2.39 4.89 -20.65
C LEU A 21 1.90 3.46 -20.96
N THR A 22 2.14 2.95 -22.16
CA THR A 22 1.75 1.58 -22.53
C THR A 22 2.70 0.50 -22.01
N ARG A 23 3.97 0.84 -21.72
CA ARG A 23 4.97 -0.10 -21.19
C ARG A 23 4.76 -0.50 -19.72
N ASN A 24 3.94 0.23 -18.98
CA ASN A 24 3.78 0.04 -17.53
C ASN A 24 2.43 -0.58 -17.14
N TYR A 25 1.71 -1.18 -18.08
CA TYR A 25 0.40 -1.74 -17.77
C TYR A 25 0.45 -3.28 -17.75
N ILE A 26 0.50 -3.82 -16.54
CA ILE A 26 0.22 -5.25 -16.35
C ILE A 26 -1.28 -5.49 -16.52
N SER A 27 -1.69 -6.52 -17.28
CA SER A 27 -3.10 -6.85 -17.42
C SER A 27 -3.69 -7.31 -16.08
N ASP A 28 -4.99 -7.09 -15.88
CA ASP A 28 -5.69 -7.56 -14.66
C ASP A 28 -5.56 -9.07 -14.47
N SER A 29 -5.54 -9.84 -15.58
CA SER A 29 -5.38 -11.29 -15.54
C SER A 29 -3.99 -11.70 -15.04
N ASP A 30 -2.94 -11.00 -15.44
CA ASP A 30 -1.57 -11.28 -15.04
C ASP A 30 -1.30 -10.77 -13.62
N PHE A 31 -1.84 -9.60 -13.27
CA PHE A 31 -1.77 -9.10 -11.90
C PHE A 31 -2.39 -10.09 -10.90
N LYS A 32 -3.52 -10.72 -11.24
CA LYS A 32 -4.15 -11.74 -10.37
C LYS A 32 -3.28 -12.96 -10.11
N LYS A 33 -2.38 -13.31 -11.04
CA LYS A 33 -1.46 -14.46 -10.93
C LYS A 33 -0.22 -14.15 -10.08
N LEU A 34 0.08 -12.87 -9.80
CA LEU A 34 1.24 -12.50 -8.99
C LEU A 34 1.16 -13.08 -7.57
N PRO A 35 2.32 -13.36 -6.94
CA PRO A 35 2.37 -13.70 -5.52
C PRO A 35 1.73 -12.62 -4.65
N GLU A 36 1.13 -13.01 -3.53
CA GLU A 36 0.49 -12.06 -2.60
C GLU A 36 1.48 -11.03 -2.04
N SER A 37 2.75 -11.41 -1.87
CA SER A 37 3.82 -10.48 -1.46
C SER A 37 4.10 -9.38 -2.48
N VAL A 38 4.05 -9.70 -3.77
CA VAL A 38 4.22 -8.74 -4.87
C VAL A 38 2.99 -7.82 -4.97
N LYS A 39 1.77 -8.39 -4.92
CA LYS A 39 0.53 -7.60 -4.87
C LYS A 39 0.52 -6.64 -3.68
N MET A 40 0.95 -7.10 -2.51
CA MET A 40 1.02 -6.29 -1.31
C MET A 40 1.97 -5.09 -1.49
N ALA A 41 3.16 -5.31 -2.06
CA ALA A 41 4.09 -4.23 -2.36
C ALA A 41 3.49 -3.19 -3.32
N PHE A 42 2.82 -3.66 -4.38
CA PHE A 42 2.12 -2.80 -5.33
C PHE A 42 1.06 -1.93 -4.64
N TYR A 43 0.22 -2.52 -3.79
CA TYR A 43 -0.80 -1.77 -3.04
C TYR A 43 -0.19 -0.78 -2.04
N ILE A 44 0.90 -1.16 -1.36
CA ILE A 44 1.62 -0.26 -0.46
C ILE A 44 2.12 0.98 -1.23
N GLU A 45 2.84 0.78 -2.35
CA GLU A 45 3.37 1.90 -3.14
C GLU A 45 2.26 2.78 -3.70
N LYS A 46 1.25 2.19 -4.36
CA LYS A 46 0.12 2.91 -4.95
C LYS A 46 -0.63 3.77 -3.92
N TYR A 47 -1.02 3.15 -2.81
CA TYR A 47 -1.90 3.80 -1.84
C TYR A 47 -1.15 4.65 -0.81
N SER A 48 0.15 4.41 -0.55
CA SER A 48 0.95 5.32 0.27
C SER A 48 1.10 6.69 -0.39
N ILE A 49 1.27 6.73 -1.71
CA ILE A 49 1.30 7.98 -2.48
C ILE A 49 -0.08 8.66 -2.44
N LEU A 50 -1.15 7.90 -2.76
CA LEU A 50 -2.51 8.44 -2.82
C LEU A 50 -2.98 9.07 -1.50
N TYR A 51 -2.64 8.43 -0.37
CA TYR A 51 -3.03 8.92 0.98
C TYR A 51 -1.92 9.71 1.68
N ASN A 52 -0.81 10.00 1.00
CA ASN A 52 0.34 10.71 1.56
C ASN A 52 0.85 10.11 2.88
N ILE A 53 1.00 8.77 2.89
CA ILE A 53 1.54 8.02 4.02
C ILE A 53 3.05 7.91 3.87
N PRO A 54 3.88 8.30 4.85
CA PRO A 54 5.33 8.10 4.79
C PRO A 54 5.70 6.63 4.57
N LYS A 55 6.66 6.35 3.68
CA LYS A 55 7.04 4.98 3.29
C LYS A 55 7.40 4.08 4.48
N ASN A 56 8.13 4.60 5.46
CA ASN A 56 8.45 3.86 6.67
C ASN A 56 7.21 3.42 7.46
N ILE A 57 6.14 4.22 7.48
CA ILE A 57 4.87 3.85 8.11
C ILE A 57 4.10 2.87 7.23
N ALA A 58 4.05 3.14 5.91
CA ALA A 58 3.35 2.31 4.96
C ALA A 58 3.84 0.86 4.98
N TYR A 59 5.15 0.65 4.97
CA TYR A 59 5.75 -0.68 5.09
C TYR A 59 5.82 -1.20 6.51
N GLY A 60 6.03 -0.30 7.49
CA GLY A 60 6.14 -0.68 8.90
C GLY A 60 4.88 -1.30 9.47
N VAL A 61 3.69 -0.81 9.09
CA VAL A 61 2.43 -1.39 9.59
C VAL A 61 2.29 -2.86 9.19
N PRO A 62 2.27 -3.27 7.92
CA PRO A 62 2.12 -4.69 7.56
C PRO A 62 3.31 -5.55 8.00
N TYR A 63 4.50 -4.97 8.14
CA TYR A 63 5.64 -5.67 8.72
C TYR A 63 5.37 -6.14 10.16
N TYR A 64 4.79 -5.29 11.00
CA TYR A 64 4.50 -5.64 12.39
C TYR A 64 3.15 -6.36 12.56
N GLU A 65 2.17 -6.13 11.69
CA GLU A 65 0.85 -6.76 11.78
C GLU A 65 0.84 -8.19 11.24
N THR A 66 1.42 -8.41 10.06
CA THR A 66 1.32 -9.70 9.35
C THR A 66 2.66 -10.26 8.90
N SER A 67 3.76 -9.70 9.38
CA SER A 67 5.12 -10.15 9.07
C SER A 67 5.48 -10.02 7.58
N TYR A 68 4.96 -9.01 6.89
CA TYR A 68 5.34 -8.73 5.51
C TYR A 68 6.83 -8.40 5.41
N ARG A 69 7.57 -9.07 4.52
CA ARG A 69 9.03 -8.95 4.37
C ARG A 69 9.50 -8.44 3.02
N GLY A 70 8.57 -8.18 2.09
CA GLY A 70 8.89 -7.72 0.74
C GLY A 70 8.44 -8.69 -0.34
N THR A 71 8.80 -8.39 -1.58
CA THR A 71 8.33 -9.12 -2.78
C THR A 71 8.83 -10.56 -2.84
N ASN A 72 10.01 -10.85 -2.27
CA ASN A 72 10.60 -12.18 -2.26
C ASN A 72 10.03 -13.13 -1.20
N ASP A 73 9.12 -12.65 -0.33
CA ASP A 73 8.46 -13.49 0.68
C ASP A 73 7.36 -14.35 0.02
N THR A 74 7.77 -15.46 -0.57
CA THR A 74 6.85 -16.41 -1.24
C THR A 74 5.84 -17.05 -0.29
N ASN A 75 6.10 -17.02 1.02
CA ASN A 75 5.23 -17.58 2.05
C ASN A 75 4.31 -16.53 2.69
N TYR A 76 4.33 -15.29 2.21
CA TYR A 76 3.48 -14.25 2.74
C TYR A 76 2.00 -14.57 2.58
N ASN A 77 1.30 -14.55 3.69
CA ASN A 77 -0.15 -14.76 3.71
C ASN A 77 -0.84 -13.54 4.34
N PRO A 78 -1.53 -12.71 3.53
CA PRO A 78 -2.29 -11.56 4.03
C PRO A 78 -3.58 -11.94 4.76
N LYS A 79 -4.07 -13.20 4.62
CA LYS A 79 -5.36 -13.66 5.14
C LYS A 79 -5.28 -14.06 6.61
N ARG A 80 -4.86 -13.13 7.47
CA ARG A 80 -4.72 -13.38 8.91
C ARG A 80 -5.89 -12.83 9.70
N ILE A 81 -6.23 -13.54 10.79
CA ILE A 81 -7.19 -13.09 11.79
C ILE A 81 -6.47 -13.11 13.13
N SER A 82 -6.43 -11.97 13.82
CA SER A 82 -5.87 -11.92 15.19
C SER A 82 -6.88 -12.44 16.23
N LYS A 83 -6.36 -12.74 17.41
CA LYS A 83 -7.19 -13.07 18.59
C LYS A 83 -8.19 -11.96 18.96
N HIS A 84 -7.92 -10.73 18.58
CA HIS A 84 -8.79 -9.57 18.82
C HIS A 84 -9.69 -9.24 17.63
N LYS A 85 -9.92 -10.20 16.71
CA LYS A 85 -10.79 -10.06 15.54
C LYS A 85 -10.42 -8.86 14.64
N ALA A 86 -9.13 -8.66 14.42
CA ALA A 86 -8.60 -7.83 13.34
C ALA A 86 -8.29 -8.72 12.13
N TYR A 87 -8.51 -8.22 10.91
CA TYR A 87 -8.55 -8.99 9.67
C TYR A 87 -7.59 -8.45 8.62
N GLY A 88 -7.00 -9.38 7.86
CA GLY A 88 -6.27 -9.10 6.63
C GLY A 88 -4.85 -8.57 6.84
N ALA A 89 -4.24 -8.12 5.76
CA ALA A 89 -2.84 -7.70 5.67
C ALA A 89 -2.45 -6.61 6.68
N MET A 90 -3.36 -5.68 6.93
CA MET A 90 -3.15 -4.51 7.78
C MET A 90 -3.81 -4.64 9.16
N GLN A 91 -4.43 -5.80 9.46
CA GLN A 91 -5.10 -6.10 10.73
C GLN A 91 -6.12 -5.05 11.17
N ILE A 92 -7.03 -4.65 10.26
CA ILE A 92 -8.11 -3.72 10.59
C ILE A 92 -9.32 -4.46 11.20
N LYS A 93 -9.97 -3.87 12.21
CA LYS A 93 -11.21 -4.40 12.79
C LYS A 93 -12.41 -4.09 11.90
N LEU A 94 -13.38 -5.02 11.83
CA LEU A 94 -14.57 -4.87 11.01
C LEU A 94 -15.37 -3.59 11.33
N ALA A 95 -15.58 -3.31 12.63
CA ALA A 95 -16.28 -2.09 13.04
C ALA A 95 -15.54 -0.81 12.60
N THR A 96 -14.19 -0.82 12.66
CA THR A 96 -13.37 0.30 12.20
C THR A 96 -13.46 0.46 10.69
N ALA A 97 -13.38 -0.64 9.94
CA ALA A 97 -13.52 -0.64 8.48
C ALA A 97 -14.86 -0.06 8.04
N ASN A 98 -15.96 -0.49 8.67
CA ASN A 98 -17.30 0.05 8.39
C ASN A 98 -17.47 1.52 8.81
N GLY A 99 -16.73 2.00 9.83
CA GLY A 99 -16.76 3.40 10.25
C GLY A 99 -16.01 4.37 9.34
N ILE A 100 -15.28 3.84 8.32
CA ILE A 100 -14.52 4.64 7.35
C ILE A 100 -14.85 4.31 5.89
N SER A 101 -15.63 3.27 5.66
CA SER A 101 -16.12 2.87 4.34
C SER A 101 -17.43 3.55 4.02
N ASP A 102 -17.64 3.86 2.74
CA ASP A 102 -18.90 4.37 2.22
C ASP A 102 -19.93 3.26 1.98
N THR A 103 -19.51 2.00 2.09
CA THR A 103 -20.36 0.81 1.92
C THR A 103 -20.15 -0.16 3.10
N THR A 104 -21.10 -1.06 3.31
CA THR A 104 -20.98 -2.10 4.34
C THR A 104 -19.93 -3.12 3.92
N ILE A 105 -18.92 -3.29 4.77
CA ILE A 105 -17.81 -4.23 4.57
C ILE A 105 -18.05 -5.50 5.38
N THR A 106 -17.77 -6.66 4.78
CA THR A 106 -17.85 -7.97 5.42
C THR A 106 -16.48 -8.47 5.89
N LYS A 107 -16.47 -9.42 6.84
CA LYS A 107 -15.24 -10.12 7.26
C LYS A 107 -14.55 -10.83 6.08
N LYS A 108 -15.35 -11.41 5.17
CA LYS A 108 -14.85 -12.13 4.00
C LYS A 108 -14.10 -11.19 3.05
N GLU A 109 -14.60 -9.98 2.85
CA GLU A 109 -13.93 -8.96 2.03
C GLU A 109 -12.63 -8.50 2.67
N LEU A 110 -12.61 -8.21 3.98
CA LEU A 110 -11.37 -7.84 4.68
C LEU A 110 -10.29 -8.91 4.61
N LEU A 111 -10.65 -10.19 4.54
CA LEU A 111 -9.71 -11.30 4.45
C LEU A 111 -9.25 -11.59 3.04
N ASN A 112 -10.13 -11.49 2.05
CA ASN A 112 -9.85 -11.97 0.69
C ASN A 112 -9.54 -10.85 -0.30
N ASN A 113 -9.78 -9.59 0.05
CA ASN A 113 -9.44 -8.44 -0.76
C ASN A 113 -8.33 -7.64 -0.08
N THR A 114 -7.08 -8.01 -0.40
CA THR A 114 -5.87 -7.35 0.14
C THR A 114 -5.84 -5.87 -0.22
N GLU A 115 -6.25 -5.50 -1.44
CA GLU A 115 -6.32 -4.11 -1.89
C GLU A 115 -7.26 -3.29 -1.01
N LEU A 116 -8.50 -3.77 -0.81
CA LEU A 116 -9.49 -3.11 0.04
C LEU A 116 -8.98 -2.96 1.48
N ASN A 117 -8.31 -3.98 2.01
CA ASN A 117 -7.74 -3.97 3.35
C ASN A 117 -6.68 -2.86 3.51
N VAL A 118 -5.80 -2.69 2.50
CA VAL A 118 -4.79 -1.61 2.47
C VAL A 118 -5.46 -0.25 2.34
N ILE A 119 -6.42 -0.08 1.41
CA ILE A 119 -7.15 1.17 1.21
C ILE A 119 -7.79 1.66 2.51
N LEU A 120 -8.59 0.81 3.16
CA LEU A 120 -9.28 1.17 4.39
C LEU A 120 -8.31 1.51 5.53
N SER A 121 -7.23 0.77 5.63
CA SER A 121 -6.20 1.00 6.65
C SER A 121 -5.46 2.32 6.42
N TYR A 122 -5.16 2.69 5.19
CA TYR A 122 -4.52 3.97 4.89
C TYR A 122 -5.48 5.15 4.98
N LYS A 123 -6.75 4.99 4.60
CA LYS A 123 -7.80 5.97 4.91
C LYS A 123 -7.87 6.24 6.42
N LEU A 124 -7.82 5.18 7.25
CA LEU A 124 -7.80 5.32 8.71
C LEU A 124 -6.54 6.05 9.20
N LEU A 125 -5.35 5.63 8.77
CA LEU A 125 -4.09 6.26 9.15
C LEU A 125 -4.07 7.75 8.79
N LYS A 126 -4.52 8.09 7.58
CA LYS A 126 -4.63 9.49 7.13
C LYS A 126 -5.60 10.28 7.98
N LYS A 127 -6.81 9.76 8.23
CA LYS A 127 -7.82 10.38 9.11
C LYS A 127 -7.28 10.64 10.53
N LEU A 128 -6.51 9.69 11.07
CA LEU A 128 -5.88 9.83 12.39
C LEU A 128 -4.76 10.87 12.37
N TYR A 129 -3.95 10.91 11.30
CA TYR A 129 -2.95 11.94 11.13
C TYR A 129 -3.56 13.34 11.01
N ASP A 130 -4.62 13.49 10.22
CA ASP A 130 -5.32 14.78 10.06
C ASP A 130 -5.91 15.25 11.39
N LYS A 131 -6.37 14.31 12.21
CA LYS A 131 -6.92 14.63 13.54
C LYS A 131 -5.84 15.03 14.55
N TYR A 132 -4.68 14.37 14.55
CA TYR A 132 -3.69 14.55 15.63
C TYR A 132 -2.44 15.33 15.19
N GLY A 133 -2.23 15.60 13.91
CA GLY A 133 -1.07 16.33 13.36
C GLY A 133 0.28 15.63 13.57
N ASN A 134 0.28 14.36 14.02
CA ASN A 134 1.48 13.66 14.43
C ASN A 134 1.39 12.17 14.11
N TRP A 135 2.33 11.66 13.30
CA TRP A 135 2.34 10.26 12.89
C TRP A 135 2.49 9.27 14.05
N LYS A 136 3.26 9.58 15.09
CA LYS A 136 3.39 8.67 16.25
C LYS A 136 2.06 8.53 17.00
N LEU A 137 1.30 9.62 17.13
CA LEU A 137 -0.04 9.60 17.72
C LEU A 137 -1.03 8.88 16.81
N ALA A 138 -0.98 9.12 15.50
CA ALA A 138 -1.83 8.45 14.51
C ALA A 138 -1.62 6.94 14.50
N VAL A 139 -0.37 6.48 14.43
CA VAL A 139 -0.01 5.05 14.47
C VAL A 139 -0.35 4.43 15.83
N GLY A 140 -0.17 5.15 16.92
CA GLY A 140 -0.60 4.69 18.25
C GLY A 140 -2.11 4.52 18.35
N ALA A 141 -2.88 5.47 17.79
CA ALA A 141 -4.34 5.39 17.72
C ALA A 141 -4.81 4.27 16.77
N TYR A 142 -4.13 4.04 15.66
CA TYR A 142 -4.37 2.90 14.77
C TYR A 142 -4.30 1.57 15.55
N ASN A 143 -3.26 1.38 16.34
CA ASN A 143 -3.02 0.15 17.10
C ASN A 143 -3.97 -0.03 18.29
N THR A 144 -4.26 1.04 19.06
CA THR A 144 -4.94 0.93 20.35
C THR A 144 -6.30 1.60 20.42
N GLY A 145 -6.67 2.39 19.42
CA GLY A 145 -7.82 3.29 19.45
C GLY A 145 -7.59 4.59 20.25
N LYS A 146 -6.41 4.77 20.87
CA LYS A 146 -6.06 5.96 21.68
C LYS A 146 -4.80 6.64 21.12
N PRO A 147 -4.73 7.99 21.07
CA PRO A 147 -3.60 8.74 20.54
C PRO A 147 -2.41 8.74 21.52
N ILE A 148 -1.80 7.57 21.70
CA ILE A 148 -0.66 7.38 22.61
C ILE A 148 0.59 6.93 21.84
N VAL A 149 1.76 7.43 22.23
CA VAL A 149 3.04 7.00 21.65
C VAL A 149 3.52 5.73 22.36
N ASN A 150 2.95 4.59 22.00
CA ASN A 150 3.32 3.28 22.53
C ASN A 150 4.56 2.68 21.82
N LYS A 151 5.00 1.48 22.24
CA LYS A 151 6.14 0.75 21.63
C LYS A 151 5.91 0.50 20.13
N TYR A 152 4.69 0.09 19.75
CA TYR A 152 4.32 -0.15 18.35
C TYR A 152 4.49 1.12 17.50
N ALA A 153 3.94 2.24 17.94
CA ALA A 153 4.07 3.51 17.22
C ALA A 153 5.53 3.95 17.05
N LYS A 154 6.37 3.76 18.08
CA LYS A 154 7.80 4.04 17.99
C LYS A 154 8.51 3.17 16.96
N LEU A 155 8.18 1.87 16.91
CA LEU A 155 8.77 0.91 15.99
C LEU A 155 8.34 1.19 14.54
N VAL A 156 7.05 1.40 14.29
CA VAL A 156 6.53 1.71 12.95
C VAL A 156 7.07 3.03 12.42
N CYS A 157 7.06 4.10 13.23
CA CYS A 157 7.55 5.41 12.79
C CYS A 157 9.07 5.48 12.59
N LYS A 158 9.83 4.54 13.14
CA LYS A 158 11.27 4.41 12.94
C LYS A 158 11.63 3.19 12.09
N PHE A 159 10.66 2.65 11.37
CA PHE A 159 10.88 1.44 10.56
C PHE A 159 11.96 1.68 9.51
N ASP A 160 12.94 0.78 9.47
CA ASP A 160 14.03 0.79 8.50
C ASP A 160 13.58 0.00 7.25
N LEU A 161 13.48 0.68 6.12
CA LEU A 161 13.07 0.10 4.84
C LEU A 161 14.05 -0.98 4.33
N LYS A 162 15.30 -1.01 4.79
CA LYS A 162 16.27 -2.07 4.48
C LYS A 162 15.82 -3.45 4.98
N LYS A 163 14.86 -3.51 5.88
CA LYS A 163 14.26 -4.77 6.36
C LYS A 163 13.25 -5.37 5.38
N ILE A 164 12.88 -4.63 4.34
CA ILE A 164 12.02 -5.09 3.28
C ILE A 164 12.92 -5.54 2.13
N ASP A 165 12.86 -6.80 1.81
CA ASP A 165 13.51 -7.36 0.64
C ASP A 165 12.67 -7.03 -0.61
N ASN A 166 12.71 -5.79 -1.00
CA ASN A 166 12.27 -5.36 -2.31
C ASN A 166 13.47 -5.51 -3.23
N SER A 167 13.66 -6.72 -3.76
CA SER A 167 14.50 -6.87 -4.95
C SER A 167 13.99 -5.86 -5.98
N GLU A 168 14.88 -5.05 -6.44
CA GLU A 168 14.83 -3.77 -7.14
C GLU A 168 13.70 -3.49 -8.16
N ASN A 169 12.62 -4.26 -8.26
CA ASN A 169 11.71 -4.08 -9.38
C ASN A 169 10.27 -4.55 -9.15
N ILE A 170 9.53 -3.87 -8.28
CA ILE A 170 8.06 -3.84 -8.46
C ILE A 170 7.74 -3.26 -9.85
N ILE A 171 8.53 -2.32 -10.32
CA ILE A 171 8.49 -1.75 -11.68
C ILE A 171 8.86 -2.79 -12.75
N SER A 172 9.72 -3.77 -12.47
CA SER A 172 10.09 -4.81 -13.46
C SER A 172 8.98 -5.84 -13.69
N TYR A 173 8.10 -6.06 -12.72
CA TYR A 173 6.89 -6.87 -12.94
C TYR A 173 5.84 -6.14 -13.78
N ALA A 174 5.87 -4.81 -13.80
CA ALA A 174 5.06 -3.99 -14.69
C ALA A 174 5.64 -3.87 -16.11
N VAL A 175 6.87 -4.35 -16.34
CA VAL A 175 7.64 -4.12 -17.58
C VAL A 175 8.09 -5.43 -18.25
N LYS A 176 7.65 -6.61 -17.82
CA LYS A 176 7.92 -7.83 -18.59
C LYS A 176 6.81 -8.07 -19.60
N ASP A 177 7.20 -7.84 -20.88
CA ASP A 177 6.68 -8.22 -22.20
C ASP A 177 5.37 -9.00 -22.26
#